data_f18388999702b4e55c7546f7d53501d5
#
_entry.id   f18388999702b4e55c7546f7d53501d5
#
_cell.length_a   1.000
_cell.length_b   1.000
_cell.length_c   1.000
_cell.angle_alpha   90.00
_cell.angle_beta   90.00
_cell.angle_gamma   90.00
#
_symmetry.space_group_name_H-M   'P 1'
#
loop_
_entity.id
_entity.type
_entity.pdbx_description
1 polymer ?
#
loop_
_entity_poly.entity_id
_entity_poly.type
_entity_poly.pdbx_seq_one_letter_code
_entity_poly.pdbx_strand_id
1 'polypeptide(L)'
;MDQTDTVLVLSNAPDEAVATRIADALVSEGLAACVNIGGPVQSVYRWQGVVEKVTEIPLTIKTTAAKQANLIERLIALHPYDVPEAIVVPIIGGYAPYLNWVREN
;
A
#
# COMPACT_ATOMS: atom_id res chain seq x y z
N MET A 1 -17.98 3.34 -6.03
CA MET A 1 -16.68 4.02 -6.33
C MET A 1 -16.42 3.93 -7.82
N ASP A 2 -16.14 5.08 -8.44
CA ASP A 2 -15.80 5.14 -9.86
C ASP A 2 -14.42 4.53 -10.09
N GLN A 3 -14.24 3.88 -11.25
CA GLN A 3 -12.98 3.24 -11.64
C GLN A 3 -11.80 4.22 -11.67
N THR A 4 -12.07 5.49 -12.01
CA THR A 4 -11.06 6.54 -12.11
C THR A 4 -10.80 7.24 -10.76
N ASP A 5 -11.58 6.93 -9.73
CA ASP A 5 -11.34 7.50 -8.40
C ASP A 5 -9.96 7.10 -7.89
N THR A 6 -9.28 8.07 -7.29
CA THR A 6 -7.98 7.81 -6.67
C THR A 6 -8.18 7.25 -5.28
N VAL A 7 -7.31 6.33 -4.89
CA VAL A 7 -7.36 5.69 -3.58
C VAL A 7 -5.97 5.57 -3.00
N LEU A 8 -5.90 5.44 -1.69
CA LEU A 8 -4.70 4.99 -1.00
C LEU A 8 -4.86 3.51 -0.69
N VAL A 9 -3.75 2.77 -0.79
CA VAL A 9 -3.66 1.44 -0.20
C VAL A 9 -2.59 1.53 0.89
N LEU A 10 -2.95 1.14 2.10
CA LEU A 10 -2.05 1.17 3.23
C LEU A 10 -1.59 -0.24 3.56
N SER A 11 -0.30 -0.37 3.84
CA SER A 11 0.31 -1.64 4.23
C SER A 11 1.49 -1.38 5.16
N ASN A 12 2.00 -2.44 5.76
CA ASN A 12 3.22 -2.42 6.54
C ASN A 12 4.09 -3.60 6.13
N ALA A 13 5.38 -3.38 6.05
CA ALA A 13 6.36 -4.42 5.73
C ALA A 13 7.22 -4.73 6.97
N PRO A 14 7.77 -5.94 7.08
CA PRO A 14 8.60 -6.29 8.24
C PRO A 14 9.95 -5.57 8.27
N ASP A 15 10.47 -5.16 7.13
CA ASP A 15 11.76 -4.48 7.02
C ASP A 15 11.84 -3.65 5.73
N GLU A 16 12.92 -2.89 5.60
CA GLU A 16 13.11 -2.02 4.44
C GLU A 16 13.32 -2.78 3.13
N ALA A 17 13.95 -3.94 3.18
CA ALA A 17 14.18 -4.73 1.97
C ALA A 17 12.87 -5.21 1.36
N VAL A 18 11.95 -5.70 2.18
CA VAL A 18 10.61 -6.11 1.72
C VAL A 18 9.83 -4.90 1.23
N ALA A 19 9.86 -3.79 1.97
CA ALA A 19 9.16 -2.56 1.59
C ALA A 19 9.62 -2.07 0.22
N THR A 20 10.94 -2.01 -0.02
CA THR A 20 11.51 -1.56 -1.28
C THR A 20 11.13 -2.50 -2.43
N ARG A 21 11.19 -3.81 -2.20
CA ARG A 21 10.81 -4.80 -3.22
C ARG A 21 9.34 -4.66 -3.63
N ILE A 22 8.46 -4.48 -2.66
CA ILE A 22 7.03 -4.29 -2.93
C ILE A 22 6.82 -2.98 -3.70
N ALA A 23 7.41 -1.88 -3.24
CA ALA A 23 7.28 -0.57 -3.87
C ALA A 23 7.76 -0.60 -5.33
N ASP A 24 8.95 -1.15 -5.57
CA ASP A 24 9.51 -1.25 -6.90
C ASP A 24 8.64 -2.05 -7.85
N ALA A 25 8.13 -3.20 -7.38
CA ALA A 25 7.28 -4.05 -8.19
C ALA A 25 5.97 -3.36 -8.54
N LEU A 26 5.30 -2.75 -7.57
CA LEU A 26 4.00 -2.12 -7.80
C LEU A 26 4.10 -0.96 -8.77
N VAL A 27 5.14 -0.14 -8.66
CA VAL A 27 5.32 1.01 -9.57
C VAL A 27 5.77 0.55 -10.95
N SER A 28 6.77 -0.33 -11.02
CA SER A 28 7.30 -0.78 -12.32
C SER A 28 6.28 -1.58 -13.12
N GLU A 29 5.37 -2.29 -12.46
CA GLU A 29 4.31 -3.06 -13.12
C GLU A 29 3.08 -2.21 -13.45
N GLY A 30 3.09 -0.91 -13.14
CA GLY A 30 1.99 -0.01 -13.44
C GLY A 30 0.76 -0.20 -12.56
N LEU A 31 0.91 -0.83 -11.40
CA LEU A 31 -0.19 -1.05 -10.45
C LEU A 31 -0.36 0.13 -9.49
N ALA A 32 0.70 0.87 -9.23
CA ALA A 32 0.68 2.05 -8.38
C ALA A 32 1.37 3.21 -9.10
N ALA A 33 0.84 4.42 -8.93
CA ALA A 33 1.49 5.62 -9.43
C ALA A 33 2.67 6.01 -8.54
N CYS A 34 2.52 5.79 -7.24
CA CYS A 34 3.51 6.21 -6.25
C CYS A 34 3.40 5.32 -5.02
N VAL A 35 4.55 4.99 -4.43
CA VAL A 35 4.61 4.34 -3.12
C VAL A 35 5.56 5.14 -2.25
N ASN A 36 5.06 5.63 -1.12
CA ASN A 36 5.90 6.24 -0.10
C ASN A 36 6.25 5.17 0.93
N ILE A 37 7.54 5.03 1.18
CA ILE A 37 8.06 4.15 2.24
C ILE A 37 8.38 5.04 3.42
N GLY A 38 7.68 4.84 4.52
CA GLY A 38 7.85 5.66 5.71
C GLY A 38 9.02 5.19 6.59
N GLY A 39 9.30 5.98 7.61
CA GLY A 39 10.23 5.58 8.66
C GLY A 39 9.63 4.49 9.54
N PRO A 40 10.46 3.76 10.31
CA PRO A 40 9.97 2.67 11.15
C PRO A 40 8.89 3.13 12.13
N VAL A 41 7.86 2.30 12.28
CA VAL A 41 6.82 2.49 13.28
C VAL A 41 6.79 1.29 14.21
N GLN A 42 6.34 1.49 15.44
CA GLN A 42 6.09 0.39 16.34
C GLN A 42 4.61 0.01 16.25
N SER A 43 4.34 -1.24 15.86
CA SER A 43 2.99 -1.77 15.75
C SER A 43 2.69 -2.65 16.95
N VAL A 44 1.52 -2.42 17.55
CA VAL A 44 1.05 -3.21 18.69
C VAL A 44 -0.29 -3.82 18.26
N TYR A 45 -0.39 -5.15 18.27
CA TYR A 45 -1.57 -5.83 17.76
C TYR A 45 -1.75 -7.17 18.46
N ARG A 46 -2.93 -7.76 18.26
CA ARG A 46 -3.23 -9.10 18.77
C ARG A 46 -3.17 -10.10 17.64
N TRP A 47 -2.39 -11.14 17.85
CA TRP A 47 -2.28 -12.25 16.90
C TRP A 47 -2.48 -13.56 17.66
N GLN A 48 -3.51 -14.32 17.28
CA GLN A 48 -3.83 -15.61 17.91
C GLN A 48 -3.91 -15.51 19.44
N GLY A 49 -4.54 -14.46 19.93
CA GLY A 49 -4.76 -14.23 21.35
C GLY A 49 -3.60 -13.61 22.12
N VAL A 50 -2.46 -13.39 21.47
CA VAL A 50 -1.25 -12.82 22.10
C VAL A 50 -1.03 -11.40 21.61
N VAL A 51 -0.70 -10.49 22.53
CA VAL A 51 -0.34 -9.11 22.18
C VAL A 51 1.12 -9.09 21.72
N GLU A 52 1.32 -8.64 20.50
CA GLU A 52 2.64 -8.52 19.86
C GLU A 52 3.04 -7.07 19.72
N LYS A 53 4.35 -6.82 19.81
CA LYS A 53 4.94 -5.51 19.54
C LYS A 53 6.10 -5.70 18.57
N VAL A 54 5.98 -5.11 17.38
CA VAL A 54 7.01 -5.27 16.35
C VAL A 54 7.27 -3.93 15.69
N THR A 55 8.47 -3.77 15.14
CA THR A 55 8.81 -2.63 14.30
C THR A 55 8.44 -2.97 12.88
N GLU A 56 7.74 -2.06 12.21
CA GLU A 56 7.33 -2.23 10.82
C GLU A 56 7.66 -1.00 10.00
N ILE A 57 7.74 -1.19 8.68
CA ILE A 57 7.96 -0.09 7.72
C ILE A 57 6.64 0.18 7.01
N PRO A 58 6.01 1.34 7.22
CA PRO A 58 4.72 1.64 6.60
C PRO A 58 4.86 1.97 5.12
N LEU A 59 3.85 1.56 4.34
CA LEU A 59 3.74 1.85 2.93
C LEU A 59 2.45 2.62 2.70
N THR A 60 2.56 3.76 2.01
CA THR A 60 1.40 4.53 1.54
C THR A 60 1.42 4.53 0.02
N ILE A 61 0.43 3.88 -0.57
CA ILE A 61 0.39 3.58 -2.00
C ILE A 61 -0.72 4.39 -2.64
N LYS A 62 -0.42 5.12 -3.73
CA LYS A 62 -1.41 5.89 -4.47
C LYS A 62 -1.72 5.20 -5.79
N THR A 63 -3.00 4.93 -6.01
CA THR A 63 -3.47 4.24 -7.19
C THR A 63 -4.93 4.63 -7.50
N THR A 64 -5.57 3.89 -8.39
CA THR A 64 -6.98 4.10 -8.73
C THR A 64 -7.83 2.92 -8.28
N ALA A 65 -9.13 3.16 -8.19
CA ALA A 65 -10.10 2.11 -7.85
C ALA A 65 -10.01 0.94 -8.84
N ALA A 66 -9.77 1.23 -10.13
CA ALA A 66 -9.66 0.20 -11.15
C ALA A 66 -8.50 -0.76 -10.92
N LYS A 67 -7.39 -0.27 -10.36
CA LYS A 67 -6.17 -1.07 -10.18
C LYS A 67 -6.07 -1.74 -8.82
N GLN A 68 -6.91 -1.35 -7.85
CA GLN A 68 -6.71 -1.75 -6.45
C GLN A 68 -6.71 -3.27 -6.24
N ALA A 69 -7.60 -3.99 -6.90
CA ALA A 69 -7.72 -5.44 -6.70
C ALA A 69 -6.45 -6.17 -7.16
N ASN A 70 -5.96 -5.84 -8.34
CA ASN A 70 -4.74 -6.43 -8.87
C ASN A 70 -3.51 -6.01 -8.06
N LEU A 71 -3.49 -4.76 -7.58
CA LEU A 71 -2.42 -4.28 -6.72
C LEU A 71 -2.35 -5.07 -5.43
N ILE A 72 -3.50 -5.27 -4.76
CA ILE A 72 -3.56 -6.02 -3.50
C ILE A 72 -3.11 -7.46 -3.72
N GLU A 73 -3.58 -8.11 -4.79
CA GLU A 73 -3.17 -9.47 -5.12
C GLU A 73 -1.64 -9.56 -5.27
N ARG A 74 -1.05 -8.60 -5.98
CA ARG A 74 0.40 -8.56 -6.17
C ARG A 74 1.16 -8.31 -4.87
N LEU A 75 0.65 -7.37 -4.06
CA LEU A 75 1.24 -7.05 -2.76
C LEU A 75 1.26 -8.29 -1.86
N ILE A 76 0.14 -9.00 -1.78
CA ILE A 76 0.03 -10.21 -0.96
C ILE A 76 1.02 -11.27 -1.43
N ALA A 77 1.18 -11.45 -2.75
CA ALA A 77 2.12 -12.42 -3.31
C ALA A 77 3.57 -12.12 -2.94
N LEU A 78 3.91 -10.84 -2.78
CA LEU A 78 5.28 -10.42 -2.43
C LEU A 78 5.52 -10.34 -0.93
N HIS A 79 4.46 -10.33 -0.14
CA HIS A 79 4.55 -10.10 1.31
C HIS A 79 4.81 -11.40 2.05
N PRO A 80 5.74 -11.42 3.03
CA PRO A 80 6.08 -12.65 3.76
C PRO A 80 5.08 -13.06 4.84
N TYR A 81 4.16 -12.19 5.25
CA TYR A 81 3.18 -12.51 6.29
C TYR A 81 2.09 -13.44 5.77
N ASP A 82 1.52 -14.24 6.68
CA ASP A 82 0.33 -15.07 6.36
C ASP A 82 -0.87 -14.20 6.04
N VAL A 83 -1.06 -13.12 6.81
CA VAL A 83 -2.18 -12.20 6.64
C VAL A 83 -1.62 -10.77 6.63
N PRO A 84 -1.14 -10.29 5.48
CA PRO A 84 -0.62 -8.93 5.38
C PRO A 84 -1.73 -7.89 5.41
N GLU A 85 -1.41 -6.70 5.91
CA GLU A 85 -2.31 -5.56 5.85
C GLU A 85 -2.39 -5.04 4.42
N ALA A 86 -3.61 -4.84 3.92
CA ALA A 86 -3.84 -4.12 2.68
C ALA A 86 -5.24 -3.52 2.76
N ILE A 87 -5.32 -2.26 3.12
CA ILE A 87 -6.59 -1.56 3.27
C ILE A 87 -6.68 -0.41 2.29
N VAL A 88 -7.87 -0.22 1.71
CA VAL A 88 -8.13 0.84 0.73
C VAL A 88 -8.83 1.99 1.41
N VAL A 89 -8.28 3.19 1.22
CA VAL A 89 -8.85 4.43 1.74
C VAL A 89 -9.18 5.33 0.55
N PRO A 90 -10.43 5.76 0.38
CA PRO A 90 -10.76 6.64 -0.72
C PRO A 90 -10.15 8.03 -0.52
N ILE A 91 -9.65 8.60 -1.62
CA ILE A 91 -9.20 10.00 -1.67
C ILE A 91 -10.39 10.83 -2.12
N ILE A 92 -10.95 11.63 -1.23
CA ILE A 92 -12.18 12.37 -1.50
C ILE A 92 -11.95 13.74 -2.13
N GLY A 93 -10.70 14.19 -2.22
CA GLY A 93 -10.33 15.48 -2.80
C GLY A 93 -8.84 15.67 -2.76
N GLY A 94 -8.37 16.69 -3.46
CA GLY A 94 -6.96 17.03 -3.49
C GLY A 94 -6.66 17.99 -4.64
N TYR A 95 -5.38 18.24 -4.87
CA TYR A 95 -4.95 19.10 -5.97
C TYR A 95 -5.16 18.37 -7.31
N ALA A 96 -6.05 18.91 -8.14
CA ALA A 96 -6.49 18.24 -9.36
C ALA A 96 -5.34 17.79 -10.27
N PRO A 97 -4.31 18.61 -10.55
CA PRO A 97 -3.18 18.16 -11.38
C PRO A 97 -2.47 16.94 -10.82
N TYR A 98 -2.31 16.84 -9.50
CA TYR A 98 -1.68 15.67 -8.88
C TYR A 98 -2.56 14.44 -8.98
N LEU A 99 -3.85 14.57 -8.70
CA LEU A 99 -4.81 13.46 -8.81
C LEU A 99 -4.89 12.93 -10.24
N ASN A 100 -4.83 13.84 -11.23
CA ASN A 100 -4.78 13.44 -12.64
C ASN A 100 -3.50 12.67 -12.95
N TRP A 101 -2.37 13.11 -12.37
CA TRP A 101 -1.11 12.39 -12.54
C TRP A 101 -1.21 10.96 -11.98
N VAL A 102 -1.85 10.78 -10.83
CA VAL A 102 -2.08 9.44 -10.25
C VAL A 102 -2.90 8.58 -11.22
N ARG A 103 -3.95 9.16 -11.82
CA ARG A 103 -4.81 8.43 -12.78
C ARG A 103 -4.07 7.99 -14.04
N GLU A 104 -3.11 8.79 -14.49
CA GLU A 104 -2.35 8.54 -15.71
C GLU A 104 -1.20 7.57 -15.53
N ASN A 105 -0.83 7.27 -14.31
CA ASN A 105 0.30 6.43 -13.96
C ASN A 105 -0.12 5.22 -13.14
#